data_7cbae2c13285624243d0a791e5033df3
#
_entry.id   7cbae2c13285624243d0a791e5033df3
#
_cell.length_a   1.000
_cell.length_b   1.000
_cell.length_c   1.000
_cell.angle_alpha   90.00
_cell.angle_beta   90.00
_cell.angle_gamma   90.00
#
_symmetry.space_group_name_H-M   'P 1'
#
loop_
_entity.id
_entity.type
_entity.pdbx_description
1 polymer ?
#
loop_
_entity_poly.entity_id
_entity_poly.type
_entity_poly.pdbx_seq_one_letter_code
_entity_poly.pdbx_strand_id
1 'polypeptide(L)' 'MDVVEGTVEEWDDPRGVGTVRTDDGRALALQCTQLADGTRTTEVGARVRSTVGPGHHGRWQATDVEGLDP' A
#
# COMPACT_ATOMS: atom_id res chain seq x y z
N MET A 1 -4.75 14.48 7.24
CA MET A 1 -4.51 13.19 6.58
C MET A 1 -3.03 12.90 6.55
N ASP A 2 -2.64 11.73 7.02
CA ASP A 2 -1.23 11.39 7.07
C ASP A 2 -0.80 10.81 5.72
N VAL A 3 0.25 11.38 5.18
CA VAL A 3 0.91 10.82 4.00
C VAL A 3 2.17 10.10 4.49
N VAL A 4 2.33 8.85 4.09
CA VAL A 4 3.45 8.03 4.52
C VAL A 4 4.15 7.42 3.33
N GLU A 5 5.40 7.04 3.52
CA GLU A 5 6.16 6.27 2.54
C GLU A 5 6.50 4.92 3.14
N GLY A 6 6.57 3.93 2.29
CA GLY A 6 6.87 2.58 2.72
C GLY A 6 7.26 1.68 1.58
N THR A 7 7.34 0.40 1.89
CA THR A 7 7.74 -0.63 0.94
C THR A 7 6.68 -1.72 0.94
N VAL A 8 6.33 -2.20 -0.26
CA VAL A 8 5.42 -3.35 -0.37
C VAL A 8 6.13 -4.57 0.22
N GLU A 9 5.57 -5.10 1.29
CA GLU A 9 6.14 -6.23 2.02
C GLU A 9 5.58 -7.56 1.54
N GLU A 10 4.29 -7.56 1.19
CA GLU A 10 3.60 -8.74 0.68
C GLU A 10 2.68 -8.31 -0.44
N TRP A 11 2.52 -9.16 -1.42
CA TRP A 11 1.57 -8.92 -2.50
C TRP A 11 1.07 -10.24 -3.07
N ASP A 12 -0.26 -10.37 -3.13
CA ASP A 12 -0.93 -11.53 -3.72
C ASP A 12 -1.63 -11.04 -4.99
N ASP A 13 -0.99 -11.26 -6.13
CA ASP A 13 -1.45 -10.71 -7.39
C ASP A 13 -2.84 -11.23 -7.81
N PRO A 14 -3.12 -12.54 -7.72
CA PRO A 14 -4.45 -13.01 -8.07
C PRO A 14 -5.58 -12.39 -7.25
N ARG A 15 -5.34 -12.09 -5.98
CA ARG A 15 -6.34 -11.49 -5.10
C ARG A 15 -6.30 -9.97 -5.12
N GLY A 16 -5.19 -9.38 -5.54
CA GLY A 16 -5.03 -7.94 -5.51
C GLY A 16 -4.95 -7.36 -4.11
N VAL A 17 -4.34 -8.09 -3.18
CA VAL A 17 -4.21 -7.66 -1.78
C VAL A 17 -2.78 -7.88 -1.29
N GLY A 18 -2.37 -7.07 -0.35
CA GLY A 18 -1.05 -7.21 0.22
C GLY A 18 -0.86 -6.31 1.43
N THR A 19 0.40 -6.00 1.73
CA THR A 19 0.78 -5.20 2.88
C THR A 19 1.88 -4.23 2.51
N VAL A 20 1.74 -2.99 2.98
CA VAL A 20 2.82 -1.99 2.92
C VAL A 20 3.39 -1.85 4.32
N ARG A 21 4.71 -1.95 4.43
CA ARG A 21 5.42 -1.63 5.67
C ARG A 21 5.91 -0.19 5.56
N THR A 22 5.38 0.68 6.42
CA THR A 22 5.79 2.09 6.41
C THR A 22 7.20 2.23 6.96
N ASP A 23 7.83 3.36 6.65
CA ASP A 23 9.21 3.61 7.12
C ASP A 23 9.29 3.74 8.63
N ASP A 24 8.16 4.06 9.28
CA ASP A 24 8.10 4.11 10.74
C ASP A 24 7.69 2.77 11.38
N GLY A 25 7.58 1.71 10.59
CA GLY A 25 7.38 0.36 11.08
C GLY A 25 5.94 -0.13 11.15
N ARG A 26 4.96 0.63 10.66
CA ARG A 26 3.57 0.20 10.65
C ARG A 26 3.27 -0.69 9.45
N ALA A 27 2.34 -1.61 9.62
CA ALA A 27 1.84 -2.45 8.54
C ALA A 27 0.48 -1.94 8.10
N LEU A 28 0.33 -1.63 6.81
CA LEU A 28 -0.94 -1.14 6.26
C LEU A 28 -1.46 -2.15 5.26
N ALA A 29 -2.77 -2.42 5.31
CA ALA A 29 -3.40 -3.25 4.30
C ALA A 29 -3.38 -2.53 2.95
N LEU A 30 -3.11 -3.26 1.89
CA LEU A 30 -3.03 -2.72 0.53
C LEU A 30 -3.97 -3.51 -0.37
N GLN A 31 -4.79 -2.79 -1.15
CA GLN A 31 -5.67 -3.41 -2.13
C GLN A 31 -5.38 -2.80 -3.50
N CYS A 32 -5.54 -3.59 -4.55
CA CYS A 32 -5.26 -3.13 -5.91
C CYS A 32 -6.13 -1.93 -6.31
N THR A 33 -7.32 -1.80 -5.74
CA THR A 33 -8.20 -0.67 -6.00
C THR A 33 -7.65 0.66 -5.49
N GLN A 34 -6.63 0.62 -4.63
CA GLN A 34 -6.02 1.82 -4.07
C GLN A 34 -4.75 2.25 -4.81
N LEU A 35 -4.37 1.52 -5.85
CA LEU A 35 -3.21 1.88 -6.67
C LEU A 35 -3.61 3.01 -7.60
N ALA A 36 -3.03 4.19 -7.37
CA ALA A 36 -3.48 5.43 -7.99
C ALA A 36 -3.09 5.57 -9.46
N ASP A 37 -2.13 4.81 -9.92
CA ASP A 37 -1.62 4.93 -11.29
C ASP A 37 -2.41 4.11 -12.31
N GLY A 38 -3.52 3.52 -11.91
CA GLY A 38 -4.37 2.73 -12.80
C GLY A 38 -3.89 1.32 -13.02
N THR A 39 -2.72 0.94 -12.55
CA THR A 39 -2.30 -0.45 -12.58
C THR A 39 -3.03 -1.21 -11.47
N ARG A 40 -3.19 -2.51 -11.66
CA ARG A 40 -3.85 -3.34 -10.66
C ARG A 40 -2.88 -4.29 -9.99
N THR A 41 -1.61 -4.00 -10.13
CA THR A 41 -0.57 -4.85 -9.58
C THR A 41 0.61 -4.02 -9.10
N THR A 42 1.34 -4.60 -8.18
CA THR A 42 2.60 -4.08 -7.71
C THR A 42 3.50 -5.28 -7.42
N GLU A 43 4.62 -5.08 -6.75
CA GLU A 43 5.49 -6.18 -6.41
C GLU A 43 6.18 -5.94 -5.08
N VAL A 44 6.57 -7.02 -4.43
CA VAL A 44 7.32 -6.96 -3.18
C VAL A 44 8.62 -6.20 -3.42
N GLY A 45 8.92 -5.27 -2.51
CA GLY A 45 10.10 -4.42 -2.63
C GLY A 45 9.85 -3.07 -3.26
N ALA A 46 8.69 -2.86 -3.88
CA ALA A 46 8.36 -1.57 -4.50
C ALA A 46 8.21 -0.49 -3.43
N ARG A 47 8.80 0.67 -3.69
CA ARG A 47 8.62 1.83 -2.81
C ARG A 47 7.35 2.58 -3.20
N VAL A 48 6.58 2.96 -2.21
CA VAL A 48 5.30 3.63 -2.45
C VAL A 48 5.10 4.78 -1.47
N ARG A 49 4.26 5.70 -1.88
CA ARG A 49 3.71 6.75 -1.02
C ARG A 49 2.22 6.55 -0.96
N SER A 50 1.63 6.71 0.21
CA SER A 50 0.19 6.56 0.35
C SER A 50 -0.36 7.44 1.45
N THR A 51 -1.68 7.59 1.45
CA THR A 51 -2.42 8.14 2.57
C THR A 51 -2.82 6.99 3.47
N VAL A 52 -2.99 7.24 4.75
CA VAL A 52 -3.46 6.24 5.72
C VAL A 52 -4.93 6.47 5.98
N GLY A 53 -5.72 5.42 5.82
CA GLY A 53 -7.15 5.48 6.08
C GLY A 53 -7.62 4.28 6.89
N PRO A 54 -8.87 4.33 7.38
CA PRO A 54 -9.43 3.18 8.10
C PRO A 54 -9.71 2.04 7.15
N GLY A 55 -9.34 0.83 7.56
CA GLY A 55 -9.62 -0.38 6.83
C GLY A 55 -10.62 -1.25 7.58
N HIS A 56 -10.75 -2.50 7.16
CA HIS A 56 -11.66 -3.44 7.80
C HIS A 56 -11.08 -3.97 9.10
N HIS A 57 -11.96 -4.29 10.03
CA HIS A 57 -11.60 -4.94 11.31
C HIS A 57 -10.60 -4.15 12.15
N GLY A 58 -10.72 -2.82 12.12
CA GLY A 58 -9.86 -1.96 12.93
C GLY A 58 -8.43 -1.82 12.42
N ARG A 59 -8.14 -2.33 11.25
CA ARG A 59 -6.82 -2.19 10.65
C ARG A 59 -6.72 -0.87 9.89
N TRP A 60 -5.50 -0.36 9.80
CA TRP A 60 -5.22 0.77 8.93
C TRP A 60 -4.94 0.29 7.52
N GLN A 61 -5.30 1.11 6.55
CA GLN A 61 -5.20 0.78 5.12
C GLN A 61 -4.43 1.86 4.39
N ALA A 62 -3.61 1.45 3.42
CA ALA A 62 -2.98 2.36 2.50
C ALA A 62 -4.00 2.77 1.43
N THR A 63 -4.16 4.07 1.22
CA THR A 63 -5.10 4.61 0.22
C THR A 63 -4.34 5.53 -0.74
N ASP A 64 -4.84 5.67 -1.97
CA ASP A 64 -4.21 6.51 -2.99
C ASP A 64 -2.72 6.21 -3.13
N VAL A 65 -2.39 4.95 -3.34
CA VAL A 65 -1.01 4.47 -3.34
C VAL A 65 -0.33 4.83 -4.65
N GLU A 66 0.79 5.54 -4.56
CA GLU A 66 1.60 5.91 -5.72
C GLU A 66 2.95 5.21 -5.66
N GLY A 67 3.39 4.68 -6.79
CA GLY A 67 4.74 4.15 -6.89
C GLY A 67 5.77 5.27 -6.85
N LEU A 68 6.83 5.07 -6.09
CA LEU A 68 7.95 5.99 -6.04
C LEU A 68 9.04 5.42 -6.94
N ASP A 69 9.16 5.99 -8.13
CA ASP A 69 10.17 5.51 -9.07
C ASP A 69 11.55 5.96 -8.66
N PRO A 70 12.55 5.11 -8.89
CA PRO A 70 13.92 5.49 -8.65
C PRO A 70 14.38 6.58 -9.61
#